data_0f807f433c8cea1ee88bb35c1ec9335e
#
_entry.id   0f807f433c8cea1ee88bb35c1ec9335e
#
_cell.length_a   1.000
_cell.length_b   1.000
_cell.length_c   1.000
_cell.angle_alpha   90.00
_cell.angle_beta   90.00
_cell.angle_gamma   90.00
#
_symmetry.space_group_name_H-M   'P 1'
#
loop_
_entity.id
_entity.type
_entity.pdbx_description
1 polymer ?
#
loop_
_entity_poly.entity_id
_entity_poly.type
_entity_poly.pdbx_seq_one_letter_code
_entity_poly.pdbx_strand_id
1 'polypeptide(L)'
;MSSSMRFVGVVPKCFRSICVGLLLLAGSVLSAQNPPQGVKNIVLVHGAWADGSGWRGVYDILVKDGYNVSMVQEPETTFNDDVTATRRILALQDGPTILVAHSYGGAVITEAGTVPSVVGLVYGAAHMPDAGEKESEDGKRFPSDLAKSGAIKSTPDGFTYIDPARFHELFSADLPADLAAFMSRSQVFNYGPNFSGTIAAAAWRTKPSWMVVAGSDRTINPDLERWYAKRANSHTTEVPGASHCVFISHPKEVAAVIESAARASAK
;
A
#
# COMPACT_ATOMS: atom_id res chain seq x y z
N MET A 1 -81.02 50.70 16.93
CA MET A 1 -81.29 50.42 18.34
C MET A 1 -80.28 49.45 18.83
N SER A 2 -79.32 49.91 19.61
CA SER A 2 -78.11 49.23 20.08
C SER A 2 -78.40 48.56 21.41
N SER A 3 -78.06 47.33 21.62
CA SER A 3 -77.99 46.71 22.93
C SER A 3 -76.60 46.16 23.18
N SER A 4 -75.91 46.79 24.09
CA SER A 4 -74.57 46.47 24.55
C SER A 4 -74.65 45.42 25.65
N MET A 5 -73.99 44.25 25.46
CA MET A 5 -73.79 43.28 26.53
C MET A 5 -72.28 43.20 26.84
N ARG A 6 -71.97 43.57 28.11
CA ARG A 6 -70.62 43.42 28.70
C ARG A 6 -70.45 41.99 29.24
N PHE A 7 -69.45 41.33 28.80
CA PHE A 7 -68.96 40.04 29.40
C PHE A 7 -67.76 40.36 30.29
N VAL A 8 -67.84 39.95 31.57
CA VAL A 8 -66.76 39.96 32.54
C VAL A 8 -65.92 38.68 32.30
N GLY A 9 -64.68 38.85 31.91
CA GLY A 9 -63.76 37.74 31.73
C GLY A 9 -63.02 37.38 33.01
N VAL A 10 -63.16 36.13 33.43
CA VAL A 10 -62.36 35.51 34.51
C VAL A 10 -61.06 35.01 33.90
N VAL A 11 -59.90 35.44 34.40
CA VAL A 11 -58.58 35.04 34.00
C VAL A 11 -58.13 33.81 34.83
N PRO A 12 -57.83 32.66 34.25
CA PRO A 12 -57.23 31.56 35.02
C PRO A 12 -55.72 31.78 35.19
N LYS A 13 -55.23 31.58 36.40
CA LYS A 13 -53.81 31.60 36.75
C LYS A 13 -53.07 30.38 36.04
N CYS A 14 -52.20 30.70 35.12
CA CYS A 14 -51.29 29.72 34.51
C CYS A 14 -50.18 29.37 35.51
N PHE A 15 -50.13 28.11 35.95
CA PHE A 15 -48.99 27.51 36.62
C PHE A 15 -47.85 27.37 35.61
N ARG A 16 -46.75 28.07 35.82
CA ARG A 16 -45.51 27.87 35.07
C ARG A 16 -44.77 26.66 35.65
N SER A 17 -44.91 25.51 34.99
CA SER A 17 -44.02 24.37 35.21
C SER A 17 -42.67 24.66 34.54
N ILE A 18 -41.64 24.84 35.37
CA ILE A 18 -40.25 24.94 34.91
C ILE A 18 -39.77 23.50 34.65
N CYS A 19 -39.77 23.09 33.39
CA CYS A 19 -39.04 21.88 32.98
C CYS A 19 -37.56 22.21 32.91
N VAL A 20 -36.80 21.79 33.93
CA VAL A 20 -35.32 21.76 33.87
C VAL A 20 -34.92 20.61 32.97
N GLY A 21 -34.65 20.94 31.72
CA GLY A 21 -34.05 19.99 30.77
C GLY A 21 -32.60 19.73 31.14
N LEU A 22 -32.34 18.54 31.66
CA LEU A 22 -30.96 18.02 31.86
C LEU A 22 -30.37 17.70 30.47
N LEU A 23 -29.59 18.61 29.89
CA LEU A 23 -28.77 18.34 28.72
C LEU A 23 -27.63 17.39 29.14
N LEU A 24 -27.78 16.10 28.87
CA LEU A 24 -26.70 15.15 28.89
C LEU A 24 -25.78 15.45 27.68
N LEU A 25 -24.73 16.22 27.94
CA LEU A 25 -23.59 16.32 27.03
C LEU A 25 -22.91 14.93 26.97
N ALA A 26 -23.28 14.11 25.98
CA ALA A 26 -22.52 12.95 25.61
C ALA A 26 -21.21 13.46 25.02
N GLY A 27 -20.22 13.68 25.88
CA GLY A 27 -18.84 13.90 25.46
C GLY A 27 -18.36 12.67 24.71
N SER A 28 -18.23 12.78 23.38
CA SER A 28 -17.49 11.81 22.59
C SER A 28 -16.07 11.78 23.15
N VAL A 29 -15.75 10.74 23.91
CA VAL A 29 -14.37 10.46 24.31
C VAL A 29 -13.67 10.10 22.99
N LEU A 30 -12.97 11.07 22.35
CA LEU A 30 -11.96 10.76 21.38
C LEU A 30 -10.97 9.86 22.11
N SER A 31 -10.99 8.58 21.80
CA SER A 31 -9.95 7.67 22.24
C SER A 31 -8.63 8.21 21.69
N ALA A 32 -7.81 8.77 22.56
CA ALA A 32 -6.47 9.19 22.18
C ALA A 32 -5.75 7.91 21.71
N GLN A 33 -5.54 7.81 20.41
CA GLN A 33 -4.74 6.72 19.84
C GLN A 33 -3.34 6.85 20.45
N ASN A 34 -2.83 5.76 21.00
CA ASN A 34 -1.42 5.74 21.40
C ASN A 34 -0.57 6.08 20.17
N PRO A 35 0.42 6.98 20.33
CA PRO A 35 1.29 7.31 19.20
C PRO A 35 1.95 6.03 18.69
N PRO A 36 2.16 5.88 17.36
CA PRO A 36 2.80 4.71 16.79
C PRO A 36 4.19 4.54 17.42
N GLN A 37 4.53 3.29 17.71
CA GLN A 37 5.85 2.98 18.24
C GLN A 37 6.86 2.95 17.11
N GLY A 38 7.94 3.69 17.24
CA GLY A 38 9.03 3.66 16.28
C GLY A 38 8.97 4.76 15.21
N VAL A 39 9.33 4.39 13.99
CA VAL A 39 9.34 5.27 12.83
C VAL A 39 7.90 5.57 12.41
N LYS A 40 7.55 6.86 12.28
CA LYS A 40 6.16 7.28 12.03
C LYS A 40 5.81 7.37 10.55
N ASN A 41 6.78 7.68 9.70
CA ASN A 41 6.55 7.89 8.28
C ASN A 41 6.65 6.57 7.52
N ILE A 42 5.61 6.24 6.77
CA ILE A 42 5.54 5.08 5.88
C ILE A 42 5.27 5.59 4.46
N VAL A 43 6.09 5.17 3.51
CA VAL A 43 5.88 5.47 2.09
C VAL A 43 5.63 4.16 1.36
N LEU A 44 4.49 4.06 0.67
CA LEU A 44 4.01 2.87 -0.04
C LEU A 44 4.18 3.05 -1.55
N VAL A 45 4.80 2.09 -2.20
CA VAL A 45 5.12 2.08 -3.64
C VAL A 45 4.43 0.88 -4.29
N HIS A 46 3.63 1.11 -5.34
CA HIS A 46 2.93 0.05 -6.05
C HIS A 46 3.86 -0.69 -7.03
N GLY A 47 3.36 -1.72 -7.67
CA GLY A 47 4.07 -2.45 -8.73
C GLY A 47 3.51 -2.14 -10.10
N ALA A 48 4.11 -2.70 -11.14
CA ALA A 48 3.66 -2.58 -12.51
C ALA A 48 2.20 -3.04 -12.68
N TRP A 49 1.51 -2.44 -13.64
CA TRP A 49 0.11 -2.72 -14.00
C TRP A 49 -0.90 -2.42 -12.88
N ALA A 50 -0.50 -1.67 -11.87
CA ALA A 50 -1.28 -1.28 -10.72
C ALA A 50 -1.16 0.23 -10.46
N ASP A 51 -1.73 0.70 -9.38
CA ASP A 51 -1.59 2.06 -8.87
C ASP A 51 -1.63 2.10 -7.34
N GLY A 52 -1.40 3.26 -6.76
CA GLY A 52 -1.38 3.43 -5.30
C GLY A 52 -2.71 3.13 -4.61
N SER A 53 -3.83 3.05 -5.31
CA SER A 53 -5.14 2.77 -4.70
C SER A 53 -5.26 1.36 -4.12
N GLY A 54 -4.48 0.41 -4.66
CA GLY A 54 -4.41 -0.96 -4.13
C GLY A 54 -3.95 -1.03 -2.67
N TRP A 55 -3.20 -0.05 -2.20
CA TRP A 55 -2.74 0.03 -0.82
C TRP A 55 -3.82 0.42 0.20
N ARG A 56 -5.07 0.69 -0.23
CA ARG A 56 -6.14 1.21 0.63
C ARG A 56 -6.33 0.41 1.92
N GLY A 57 -6.35 -0.92 1.86
CA GLY A 57 -6.55 -1.76 3.05
C GLY A 57 -5.42 -1.62 4.08
N VAL A 58 -4.18 -1.60 3.61
CA VAL A 58 -2.98 -1.39 4.45
C VAL A 58 -2.95 0.04 5.00
N TYR A 59 -3.24 1.03 4.16
CA TYR A 59 -3.33 2.44 4.54
C TYR A 59 -4.32 2.66 5.69
N ASP A 60 -5.54 2.14 5.58
CA ASP A 60 -6.59 2.33 6.60
C ASP A 60 -6.17 1.75 7.97
N ILE A 61 -5.43 0.63 7.99
CA ILE A 61 -4.88 0.03 9.20
C ILE A 61 -3.80 0.95 9.80
N LEU A 62 -2.78 1.27 9.02
CA LEU A 62 -1.63 2.05 9.49
C LEU A 62 -2.03 3.45 9.97
N VAL A 63 -2.94 4.14 9.26
CA VAL A 63 -3.42 5.47 9.68
C VAL A 63 -4.22 5.37 10.97
N LYS A 64 -5.06 4.33 11.13
CA LYS A 64 -5.78 4.07 12.38
C LYS A 64 -4.81 3.84 13.54
N ASP A 65 -3.66 3.23 13.29
CA ASP A 65 -2.63 2.96 14.30
C ASP A 65 -1.64 4.13 14.46
N GLY A 66 -1.94 5.30 13.82
CA GLY A 66 -1.30 6.59 14.05
C GLY A 66 -0.09 6.88 13.17
N TYR A 67 0.21 6.06 12.16
CA TYR A 67 1.30 6.30 11.22
C TYR A 67 0.94 7.41 10.22
N ASN A 68 1.95 8.15 9.78
CA ASN A 68 1.87 9.08 8.65
C ASN A 68 2.17 8.30 7.36
N VAL A 69 1.16 8.09 6.53
CA VAL A 69 1.25 7.21 5.36
C VAL A 69 1.09 8.01 4.07
N SER A 70 2.05 7.89 3.19
CA SER A 70 2.03 8.47 1.84
C SER A 70 2.15 7.38 0.79
N MET A 71 1.52 7.56 -0.37
CA MET A 71 1.62 6.64 -1.50
C MET A 71 2.31 7.33 -2.67
N VAL A 72 3.17 6.58 -3.33
CA VAL A 72 3.76 6.98 -4.62
C VAL A 72 2.79 6.59 -5.73
N GLN A 73 2.67 7.46 -6.73
CA GLN A 73 2.10 7.13 -8.02
C GLN A 73 3.27 7.10 -9.02
N GLU A 74 3.63 5.90 -9.42
CA GLU A 74 4.68 5.70 -10.42
C GLU A 74 4.13 6.01 -11.81
N PRO A 75 4.83 6.83 -12.62
CA PRO A 75 4.37 7.11 -13.98
C PRO A 75 4.53 5.92 -14.92
N GLU A 76 5.33 4.93 -14.56
CA GLU A 76 5.63 3.71 -15.34
C GLU A 76 6.16 3.99 -16.77
N THR A 77 6.71 5.18 -16.99
CA THR A 77 7.27 5.65 -18.27
C THR A 77 8.73 5.27 -18.44
N THR A 78 9.54 5.40 -17.39
CA THR A 78 10.89 4.84 -17.30
C THR A 78 11.20 4.46 -15.86
N PHE A 79 12.09 3.47 -15.67
CA PHE A 79 12.55 3.08 -14.32
C PHE A 79 13.08 4.28 -13.53
N ASN A 80 13.80 5.18 -14.17
CA ASN A 80 14.34 6.38 -13.53
C ASN A 80 13.26 7.40 -13.14
N ASP A 81 12.16 7.49 -13.92
CA ASP A 81 11.02 8.33 -13.56
C ASP A 81 10.31 7.80 -12.31
N ASP A 82 10.17 6.48 -12.17
CA ASP A 82 9.56 5.82 -11.02
C ASP A 82 10.42 6.01 -9.75
N VAL A 83 11.74 5.83 -9.87
CA VAL A 83 12.70 6.15 -8.81
C VAL A 83 12.61 7.62 -8.40
N THR A 84 12.51 8.53 -9.38
CA THR A 84 12.39 9.97 -9.14
C THR A 84 11.05 10.33 -8.48
N ALA A 85 9.95 9.72 -8.90
CA ALA A 85 8.64 9.89 -8.27
C ALA A 85 8.68 9.45 -6.80
N THR A 86 9.30 8.31 -6.51
CA THR A 86 9.48 7.79 -5.15
C THR A 86 10.33 8.74 -4.30
N ARG A 87 11.47 9.21 -4.81
CA ARG A 87 12.33 10.18 -4.11
C ARG A 87 11.62 11.50 -3.83
N ARG A 88 10.71 11.94 -4.71
CA ARG A 88 9.91 13.15 -4.51
C ARG A 88 8.97 13.02 -3.30
N ILE A 89 8.32 11.88 -3.12
CA ILE A 89 7.48 11.62 -1.94
C ILE A 89 8.34 11.47 -0.67
N LEU A 90 9.50 10.82 -0.75
CA LEU A 90 10.44 10.72 0.37
C LEU A 90 10.93 12.10 0.84
N ALA A 91 11.15 13.04 -0.07
CA ALA A 91 11.58 14.41 0.26
C ALA A 91 10.51 15.23 1.01
N LEU A 92 9.26 14.81 1.00
CA LEU A 92 8.16 15.45 1.73
C LEU A 92 8.01 14.92 3.17
N GLN A 93 8.76 13.87 3.54
CA GLN A 93 8.67 13.29 4.88
C GLN A 93 9.49 14.12 5.88
N ASP A 94 8.94 14.31 7.08
CA ASP A 94 9.54 15.15 8.14
C ASP A 94 10.55 14.41 9.04
N GLY A 95 10.92 13.17 8.69
CA GLY A 95 11.84 12.37 9.50
C GLY A 95 12.13 10.99 8.95
N PRO A 96 12.63 10.08 9.81
CA PRO A 96 12.90 8.69 9.43
C PRO A 96 11.67 8.02 8.82
N THR A 97 11.89 7.24 7.77
CA THR A 97 10.84 6.66 6.93
C THR A 97 11.09 5.18 6.70
N ILE A 98 10.03 4.36 6.80
CA ILE A 98 9.97 3.00 6.27
C ILE A 98 9.46 3.09 4.83
N LEU A 99 10.22 2.55 3.89
CA LEU A 99 9.86 2.49 2.49
C LEU A 99 9.39 1.09 2.14
N VAL A 100 8.16 0.99 1.63
CA VAL A 100 7.45 -0.27 1.39
C VAL A 100 7.12 -0.39 -0.08
N ALA A 101 7.29 -1.55 -0.67
CA ALA A 101 6.93 -1.77 -2.06
C ALA A 101 6.24 -3.11 -2.30
N HIS A 102 5.49 -3.14 -3.39
CA HIS A 102 4.93 -4.34 -4.00
C HIS A 102 5.56 -4.58 -5.37
N SER A 103 5.83 -5.84 -5.70
CA SER A 103 6.19 -6.28 -7.06
C SER A 103 7.39 -5.54 -7.67
N TYR A 104 7.25 -5.00 -8.89
CA TYR A 104 8.21 -4.13 -9.59
C TYR A 104 8.68 -2.95 -8.73
N GLY A 105 7.78 -2.36 -7.93
CA GLY A 105 8.13 -1.31 -6.98
C GLY A 105 9.27 -1.71 -6.02
N GLY A 106 9.51 -3.01 -5.83
CA GLY A 106 10.65 -3.50 -5.07
C GLY A 106 12.00 -3.15 -5.70
N ALA A 107 12.13 -3.24 -7.04
CA ALA A 107 13.31 -2.75 -7.74
C ALA A 107 13.44 -1.23 -7.59
N VAL A 108 12.33 -0.50 -7.66
CA VAL A 108 12.29 0.95 -7.47
C VAL A 108 12.77 1.36 -6.08
N ILE A 109 12.26 0.72 -5.01
CA ILE A 109 12.71 1.06 -3.63
C ILE A 109 14.13 0.61 -3.34
N THR A 110 14.62 -0.43 -4.02
CA THR A 110 16.01 -0.85 -3.92
C THR A 110 16.95 0.28 -4.32
N GLU A 111 16.62 1.00 -5.39
CA GLU A 111 17.39 2.17 -5.86
C GLU A 111 17.04 3.45 -5.09
N ALA A 112 15.75 3.78 -4.95
CA ALA A 112 15.28 5.01 -4.31
C ALA A 112 15.60 5.07 -2.82
N GLY A 113 15.61 3.93 -2.15
CA GLY A 113 15.80 3.80 -0.70
C GLY A 113 17.22 4.09 -0.21
N THR A 114 18.16 4.43 -1.08
CA THR A 114 19.53 4.80 -0.70
C THR A 114 19.62 6.13 0.05
N VAL A 115 18.58 6.97 0.01
CA VAL A 115 18.53 8.26 0.71
C VAL A 115 18.60 8.10 2.24
N PRO A 116 19.23 9.02 2.98
CA PRO A 116 19.46 8.88 4.42
C PRO A 116 18.18 8.79 5.27
N SER A 117 17.08 9.41 4.84
CA SER A 117 15.81 9.42 5.57
C SER A 117 15.14 8.03 5.59
N VAL A 118 15.43 7.15 4.64
CA VAL A 118 14.93 5.76 4.66
C VAL A 118 15.76 4.96 5.65
N VAL A 119 15.12 4.36 6.66
CA VAL A 119 15.79 3.60 7.74
C VAL A 119 15.41 2.12 7.75
N GLY A 120 14.47 1.70 6.93
CA GLY A 120 14.05 0.30 6.75
C GLY A 120 13.27 0.11 5.45
N LEU A 121 13.32 -1.11 4.90
CA LEU A 121 12.74 -1.47 3.62
C LEU A 121 11.81 -2.67 3.79
N VAL A 122 10.59 -2.60 3.24
CA VAL A 122 9.64 -3.72 3.25
C VAL A 122 9.27 -4.08 1.82
N TYR A 123 9.44 -5.34 1.48
CA TYR A 123 9.17 -5.92 0.17
C TYR A 123 7.98 -6.88 0.29
N GLY A 124 6.87 -6.60 -0.35
CA GLY A 124 5.68 -7.45 -0.37
C GLY A 124 5.48 -8.09 -1.74
N ALA A 125 5.65 -9.41 -1.86
CA ALA A 125 5.59 -10.11 -3.16
C ALA A 125 6.40 -9.34 -4.22
N ALA A 126 7.68 -9.03 -3.94
CA ALA A 126 8.40 -8.00 -4.66
C ALA A 126 9.80 -8.42 -5.09
N HIS A 127 10.25 -7.82 -6.18
CA HIS A 127 11.64 -7.93 -6.64
C HIS A 127 12.60 -7.19 -5.70
N MET A 128 13.81 -7.74 -5.52
CA MET A 128 14.84 -7.18 -4.65
C MET A 128 16.23 -7.37 -5.29
N PRO A 129 16.45 -6.77 -6.47
CA PRO A 129 17.71 -6.92 -7.18
C PRO A 129 18.87 -6.24 -6.45
N ASP A 130 20.11 -6.66 -6.79
CA ASP A 130 21.34 -6.06 -6.26
C ASP A 130 21.91 -5.01 -7.23
N ALA A 131 22.92 -4.28 -6.78
CA ALA A 131 23.67 -3.36 -7.64
C ALA A 131 24.24 -4.10 -8.86
N GLY A 132 23.98 -3.56 -10.05
CA GLY A 132 24.33 -4.15 -11.34
C GLY A 132 23.33 -5.19 -11.85
N GLU A 133 22.37 -5.62 -11.06
CA GLU A 133 21.32 -6.57 -11.47
C GLU A 133 20.12 -5.88 -12.11
N LYS A 134 19.32 -6.71 -12.80
CA LYS A 134 18.05 -6.32 -13.42
C LYS A 134 16.97 -7.31 -12.96
N GLU A 135 15.81 -6.81 -12.64
CA GLU A 135 14.66 -7.62 -12.25
C GLU A 135 14.35 -8.72 -13.29
N SER A 136 14.39 -8.37 -14.58
CA SER A 136 14.12 -9.30 -15.66
C SER A 136 15.12 -10.47 -15.75
N GLU A 137 16.36 -10.28 -15.34
CA GLU A 137 17.36 -11.35 -15.32
C GLU A 137 17.17 -12.28 -14.11
N ASP A 138 16.83 -11.73 -12.95
CA ASP A 138 16.53 -12.52 -11.77
C ASP A 138 15.26 -13.36 -11.96
N GLY A 139 14.23 -12.81 -12.61
CA GLY A 139 13.02 -13.54 -12.98
C GLY A 139 13.29 -14.77 -13.87
N LYS A 140 14.32 -14.73 -14.71
CA LYS A 140 14.70 -15.90 -15.52
C LYS A 140 15.26 -17.06 -14.71
N ARG A 141 15.82 -16.81 -13.53
CA ARG A 141 16.32 -17.87 -12.63
C ARG A 141 15.19 -18.69 -12.03
N PHE A 142 14.05 -18.05 -11.77
CA PHE A 142 12.86 -18.66 -11.18
C PHE A 142 11.63 -18.26 -12.01
N PRO A 143 11.42 -18.87 -13.19
CA PRO A 143 10.35 -18.46 -14.08
C PRO A 143 8.97 -18.65 -13.45
N SER A 144 8.17 -17.58 -13.44
CA SER A 144 6.80 -17.58 -12.91
C SER A 144 5.79 -18.14 -13.92
N ASP A 145 4.56 -18.39 -13.46
CA ASP A 145 3.47 -18.81 -14.34
C ASP A 145 3.11 -17.68 -15.31
N LEU A 146 3.10 -16.43 -14.86
CA LEU A 146 2.85 -15.26 -15.71
C LEU A 146 3.89 -15.18 -16.84
N ALA A 147 5.18 -15.32 -16.52
CA ALA A 147 6.25 -15.26 -17.51
C ALA A 147 6.13 -16.36 -18.59
N LYS A 148 5.63 -17.54 -18.21
CA LYS A 148 5.43 -18.68 -19.12
C LYS A 148 4.12 -18.63 -19.93
N SER A 149 3.14 -17.85 -19.47
CA SER A 149 1.76 -17.91 -19.96
C SER A 149 1.52 -17.22 -21.29
N GLY A 150 2.39 -16.30 -21.72
CA GLY A 150 2.15 -15.39 -22.83
C GLY A 150 1.04 -14.36 -22.58
N ALA A 151 0.62 -14.19 -21.32
CA ALA A 151 -0.44 -13.24 -20.95
C ALA A 151 0.05 -11.78 -20.86
N ILE A 152 1.35 -11.54 -20.79
CA ILE A 152 1.89 -10.18 -20.92
C ILE A 152 1.78 -9.77 -22.39
N LYS A 153 1.04 -8.69 -22.64
CA LYS A 153 0.81 -8.11 -23.95
C LYS A 153 1.57 -6.78 -24.05
N SER A 154 1.84 -6.36 -25.29
CA SER A 154 2.51 -5.08 -25.55
C SER A 154 1.68 -4.22 -26.49
N THR A 155 1.71 -2.92 -26.26
CA THR A 155 1.22 -1.92 -27.21
C THR A 155 2.27 -1.64 -28.28
N PRO A 156 1.89 -1.04 -29.43
CA PRO A 156 2.84 -0.71 -30.50
C PRO A 156 4.00 0.20 -30.08
N ASP A 157 3.78 1.05 -29.06
CA ASP A 157 4.76 1.98 -28.48
C ASP A 157 5.55 1.39 -27.28
N GLY A 158 5.40 0.07 -27.02
CA GLY A 158 6.27 -0.68 -26.12
C GLY A 158 5.78 -0.75 -24.67
N PHE A 159 4.59 -0.25 -24.34
CA PHE A 159 4.02 -0.46 -23.03
C PHE A 159 3.43 -1.86 -22.89
N THR A 160 3.45 -2.39 -21.68
CA THR A 160 2.97 -3.73 -21.37
C THR A 160 1.76 -3.71 -20.44
N TYR A 161 0.94 -4.75 -20.55
CA TYR A 161 -0.18 -5.02 -19.68
C TYR A 161 -0.46 -6.52 -19.61
N ILE A 162 -1.15 -6.98 -18.58
CA ILE A 162 -1.61 -8.36 -18.48
C ILE A 162 -2.94 -8.48 -19.23
N ASP A 163 -3.07 -9.50 -20.08
CA ASP A 163 -4.34 -9.83 -20.73
C ASP A 163 -5.46 -9.91 -19.69
N PRO A 164 -6.51 -9.07 -19.80
CA PRO A 164 -7.60 -9.05 -18.83
C PRO A 164 -8.27 -10.42 -18.61
N ALA A 165 -8.28 -11.28 -19.61
CA ALA A 165 -8.84 -12.63 -19.49
C ALA A 165 -8.02 -13.56 -18.59
N ARG A 166 -6.75 -13.23 -18.35
CA ARG A 166 -5.82 -14.03 -17.54
C ARG A 166 -5.41 -13.32 -16.24
N PHE A 167 -5.81 -12.07 -16.07
CA PHE A 167 -5.40 -11.23 -14.96
C PHE A 167 -5.77 -11.83 -13.59
N HIS A 168 -7.03 -12.26 -13.41
CA HIS A 168 -7.48 -12.86 -12.15
C HIS A 168 -6.63 -14.08 -11.78
N GLU A 169 -6.47 -15.00 -12.70
CA GLU A 169 -5.72 -16.24 -12.46
C GLU A 169 -4.25 -15.98 -12.11
N LEU A 170 -3.60 -15.05 -12.79
CA LEU A 170 -2.14 -14.90 -12.76
C LEU A 170 -1.67 -13.81 -11.80
N PHE A 171 -2.51 -12.80 -11.51
CA PHE A 171 -2.12 -11.63 -10.73
C PHE A 171 -2.86 -11.53 -9.40
N SER A 172 -4.15 -11.91 -9.36
CA SER A 172 -5.03 -11.63 -8.22
C SER A 172 -5.93 -12.82 -7.86
N ALA A 173 -5.38 -14.04 -7.88
CA ALA A 173 -6.15 -15.28 -7.83
C ALA A 173 -6.98 -15.47 -6.54
N ASP A 174 -6.60 -14.84 -5.44
CA ASP A 174 -7.27 -14.90 -4.16
C ASP A 174 -8.20 -13.69 -3.89
N LEU A 175 -8.35 -12.77 -4.85
CA LEU A 175 -9.29 -11.66 -4.75
C LEU A 175 -10.69 -12.05 -5.28
N PRO A 176 -11.76 -11.33 -4.84
CA PRO A 176 -13.08 -11.47 -5.45
C PRO A 176 -13.05 -11.21 -6.96
N ALA A 177 -13.81 -12.01 -7.72
CA ALA A 177 -13.77 -11.97 -9.18
C ALA A 177 -14.19 -10.62 -9.79
N ASP A 178 -15.12 -9.92 -9.16
CA ASP A 178 -15.56 -8.58 -9.57
C ASP A 178 -14.46 -7.53 -9.36
N LEU A 179 -13.73 -7.59 -8.25
CA LEU A 179 -12.58 -6.74 -7.99
C LEU A 179 -11.45 -7.02 -8.99
N ALA A 180 -11.12 -8.30 -9.22
CA ALA A 180 -10.13 -8.69 -10.21
C ALA A 180 -10.50 -8.25 -11.64
N ALA A 181 -11.79 -8.34 -11.99
CA ALA A 181 -12.30 -7.86 -13.29
C ALA A 181 -12.15 -6.34 -13.43
N PHE A 182 -12.44 -5.56 -12.39
CA PHE A 182 -12.20 -4.12 -12.37
C PHE A 182 -10.70 -3.82 -12.51
N MET A 183 -9.85 -4.41 -11.68
CA MET A 183 -8.39 -4.20 -11.71
C MET A 183 -7.80 -4.53 -13.08
N SER A 184 -8.28 -5.59 -13.73
CA SER A 184 -7.81 -5.99 -15.07
C SER A 184 -8.05 -4.92 -16.15
N ARG A 185 -8.97 -3.98 -15.91
CA ARG A 185 -9.33 -2.90 -16.84
C ARG A 185 -8.80 -1.53 -16.40
N SER A 186 -8.30 -1.42 -15.18
CA SER A 186 -7.71 -0.20 -14.62
C SER A 186 -6.19 -0.25 -14.51
N GLN A 187 -5.54 -1.19 -15.21
CA GLN A 187 -4.08 -1.31 -15.21
C GLN A 187 -3.42 0.00 -15.68
N VAL A 188 -2.43 0.48 -14.94
CA VAL A 188 -1.46 1.44 -15.46
C VAL A 188 -0.48 0.65 -16.33
N PHE A 189 -0.30 1.05 -17.58
CA PHE A 189 0.57 0.32 -18.49
C PHE A 189 2.03 0.65 -18.20
N ASN A 190 2.84 -0.38 -17.99
CA ASN A 190 4.25 -0.21 -17.70
C ASN A 190 5.08 -0.30 -18.98
N TYR A 191 5.98 0.67 -19.19
CA TYR A 191 6.91 0.62 -20.31
C TYR A 191 7.84 -0.60 -20.18
N GLY A 192 7.78 -1.51 -21.15
CA GLY A 192 8.44 -2.82 -21.07
C GLY A 192 9.91 -2.80 -20.68
N PRO A 193 10.74 -1.86 -21.17
CA PRO A 193 12.14 -1.73 -20.76
C PRO A 193 12.38 -1.44 -19.27
N ASN A 194 11.36 -0.98 -18.51
CA ASN A 194 11.49 -0.72 -17.07
C ASN A 194 11.94 -1.95 -16.29
N PHE A 195 11.44 -3.14 -16.65
CA PHE A 195 11.85 -4.40 -16.05
C PHE A 195 13.34 -4.76 -16.28
N SER A 196 14.01 -4.01 -17.14
CA SER A 196 15.45 -4.13 -17.41
C SER A 196 16.25 -2.93 -16.92
N GLY A 197 15.67 -2.10 -16.07
CA GLY A 197 16.37 -1.05 -15.34
C GLY A 197 17.49 -1.66 -14.49
N THR A 198 18.70 -1.12 -14.63
CA THR A 198 19.86 -1.60 -13.84
C THR A 198 19.93 -0.84 -12.54
N ILE A 199 20.02 -1.56 -11.42
CA ILE A 199 20.19 -0.98 -10.09
C ILE A 199 21.59 -0.41 -9.96
N ALA A 200 21.73 0.87 -9.66
CA ALA A 200 23.03 1.51 -9.44
C ALA A 200 23.55 1.24 -8.01
N ALA A 201 22.66 1.27 -7.02
CA ALA A 201 23.00 1.01 -5.62
C ALA A 201 21.83 0.36 -4.87
N ALA A 202 22.10 -0.78 -4.22
CA ALA A 202 21.08 -1.54 -3.52
C ALA A 202 20.96 -1.10 -2.05
N ALA A 203 19.87 -0.42 -1.71
CA ALA A 203 19.62 0.11 -0.36
C ALA A 203 19.61 -0.98 0.72
N TRP A 204 19.13 -2.19 0.41
CA TRP A 204 19.06 -3.32 1.34
C TRP A 204 20.44 -3.84 1.79
N ARG A 205 21.52 -3.46 1.10
CA ARG A 205 22.87 -3.81 1.53
C ARG A 205 23.33 -3.06 2.78
N THR A 206 22.72 -1.93 3.06
CA THR A 206 23.11 -1.06 4.19
C THR A 206 21.98 -0.79 5.16
N LYS A 207 20.76 -1.23 4.84
CA LYS A 207 19.56 -0.98 5.64
C LYS A 207 18.86 -2.30 5.95
N PRO A 208 18.24 -2.42 7.14
CA PRO A 208 17.43 -3.60 7.47
C PRO A 208 16.26 -3.74 6.51
N SER A 209 15.90 -4.98 6.20
CA SER A 209 14.83 -5.29 5.29
C SER A 209 13.90 -6.39 5.80
N TRP A 210 12.66 -6.32 5.33
CA TRP A 210 11.59 -7.29 5.60
C TRP A 210 11.02 -7.75 4.26
N MET A 211 10.67 -9.04 4.18
CA MET A 211 10.03 -9.64 3.02
C MET A 211 8.73 -10.33 3.43
N VAL A 212 7.65 -9.97 2.76
CA VAL A 212 6.40 -10.73 2.78
C VAL A 212 6.36 -11.59 1.52
N VAL A 213 6.49 -12.91 1.69
CA VAL A 213 6.41 -13.87 0.60
C VAL A 213 4.94 -14.26 0.37
N ALA A 214 4.46 -14.11 -0.85
CA ALA A 214 3.14 -14.57 -1.24
C ALA A 214 3.22 -16.04 -1.69
N GLY A 215 2.75 -16.97 -0.85
CA GLY A 215 3.01 -18.40 -1.00
C GLY A 215 2.40 -19.05 -2.24
N SER A 216 1.42 -18.42 -2.90
CA SER A 216 0.78 -18.88 -4.15
C SER A 216 0.88 -17.85 -5.28
N ASP A 217 1.91 -17.00 -5.24
CA ASP A 217 2.16 -16.01 -6.29
C ASP A 217 2.48 -16.68 -7.64
N ARG A 218 1.78 -16.22 -8.68
CA ARG A 218 1.97 -16.68 -10.07
C ARG A 218 2.61 -15.61 -10.95
N THR A 219 2.74 -14.39 -10.45
CA THR A 219 3.38 -13.26 -11.15
C THR A 219 4.87 -13.23 -10.88
N ILE A 220 5.28 -13.36 -9.61
CA ILE A 220 6.65 -13.63 -9.18
C ILE A 220 6.67 -15.07 -8.62
N ASN A 221 7.66 -15.85 -8.98
CA ASN A 221 7.79 -17.18 -8.38
C ASN A 221 8.14 -17.02 -6.89
N PRO A 222 7.39 -17.62 -5.95
CA PRO A 222 7.68 -17.51 -4.50
C PRO A 222 9.10 -17.95 -4.12
N ASP A 223 9.72 -18.86 -4.89
CA ASP A 223 11.10 -19.25 -4.64
C ASP A 223 12.11 -18.13 -4.98
N LEU A 224 11.77 -17.22 -5.91
CA LEU A 224 12.55 -16.01 -6.13
C LEU A 224 12.46 -15.05 -4.93
N GLU A 225 11.26 -14.85 -4.40
CA GLU A 225 11.07 -14.00 -3.20
C GLU A 225 11.85 -14.56 -1.99
N ARG A 226 11.77 -15.89 -1.76
CA ARG A 226 12.53 -16.57 -0.70
C ARG A 226 14.05 -16.45 -0.93
N TRP A 227 14.50 -16.55 -2.19
CA TRP A 227 15.91 -16.38 -2.53
C TRP A 227 16.40 -14.96 -2.26
N TYR A 228 15.63 -13.94 -2.63
CA TYR A 228 15.91 -12.54 -2.30
C TYR A 228 16.01 -12.34 -0.77
N ALA A 229 14.99 -12.79 -0.04
CA ALA A 229 14.94 -12.67 1.41
C ALA A 229 16.16 -13.30 2.09
N LYS A 230 16.53 -14.52 1.67
CA LYS A 230 17.71 -15.22 2.19
C LYS A 230 19.00 -14.48 1.87
N ARG A 231 19.16 -14.00 0.63
CA ARG A 231 20.35 -13.26 0.19
C ARG A 231 20.58 -11.98 0.99
N ALA A 232 19.50 -11.25 1.25
CA ALA A 232 19.55 -9.98 1.96
C ALA A 232 19.50 -10.13 3.49
N ASN A 233 19.37 -11.37 4.01
CA ASN A 233 19.11 -11.63 5.42
C ASN A 233 17.89 -10.86 5.96
N SER A 234 16.83 -10.79 5.16
CA SER A 234 15.59 -10.09 5.49
C SER A 234 14.80 -10.83 6.57
N HIS A 235 14.11 -10.09 7.43
CA HIS A 235 13.05 -10.64 8.26
C HIS A 235 11.92 -11.12 7.37
N THR A 236 11.68 -12.42 7.31
CA THR A 236 10.75 -13.02 6.33
C THR A 236 9.46 -13.46 7.01
N THR A 237 8.33 -13.06 6.42
CA THR A 237 6.99 -13.56 6.75
C THR A 237 6.40 -14.16 5.47
N GLU A 238 6.02 -15.42 5.50
CA GLU A 238 5.29 -16.04 4.39
C GLU A 238 3.80 -16.07 4.68
N VAL A 239 2.98 -15.69 3.70
CA VAL A 239 1.52 -15.78 3.74
C VAL A 239 1.08 -16.92 2.83
N PRO A 240 0.83 -18.13 3.39
CA PRO A 240 0.45 -19.29 2.61
C PRO A 240 -0.87 -19.06 1.86
N GLY A 241 -0.92 -19.44 0.58
CA GLY A 241 -2.13 -19.28 -0.23
C GLY A 241 -2.37 -17.89 -0.81
N ALA A 242 -1.65 -16.85 -0.36
CA ALA A 242 -1.76 -15.52 -0.93
C ALA A 242 -1.29 -15.49 -2.38
N SER A 243 -2.06 -14.82 -3.25
CA SER A 243 -1.63 -14.50 -4.62
C SER A 243 -0.71 -13.28 -4.63
N HIS A 244 -0.31 -12.83 -5.81
CA HIS A 244 0.55 -11.66 -5.99
C HIS A 244 0.01 -10.39 -5.29
N CYS A 245 -1.30 -10.23 -5.23
CA CYS A 245 -1.95 -9.09 -4.57
C CYS A 245 -2.06 -9.24 -3.03
N VAL A 246 -1.06 -9.82 -2.36
CA VAL A 246 -1.05 -10.09 -0.91
C VAL A 246 -1.40 -8.86 -0.06
N PHE A 247 -1.03 -7.66 -0.48
CA PHE A 247 -1.32 -6.41 0.24
C PHE A 247 -2.79 -5.98 0.15
N ILE A 248 -3.54 -6.53 -0.82
CA ILE A 248 -4.99 -6.33 -0.97
C ILE A 248 -5.76 -7.42 -0.23
N SER A 249 -5.38 -8.69 -0.42
CA SER A 249 -6.08 -9.84 0.16
C SER A 249 -5.77 -10.06 1.64
N HIS A 250 -4.54 -9.73 2.08
CA HIS A 250 -4.03 -9.93 3.44
C HIS A 250 -3.45 -8.64 4.04
N PRO A 251 -4.22 -7.53 4.05
CA PRO A 251 -3.71 -6.22 4.47
C PRO A 251 -3.26 -6.18 5.93
N LYS A 252 -3.82 -7.03 6.79
CA LYS A 252 -3.44 -7.10 8.22
C LYS A 252 -2.05 -7.70 8.41
N GLU A 253 -1.74 -8.76 7.69
CA GLU A 253 -0.45 -9.43 7.72
C GLU A 253 0.64 -8.50 7.19
N VAL A 254 0.37 -7.81 6.09
CA VAL A 254 1.29 -6.84 5.50
C VAL A 254 1.51 -5.64 6.43
N ALA A 255 0.44 -5.07 6.99
CA ALA A 255 0.54 -3.97 7.96
C ALA A 255 1.36 -4.37 9.19
N ALA A 256 1.16 -5.58 9.74
CA ALA A 256 1.91 -6.06 10.89
C ALA A 256 3.43 -6.15 10.61
N VAL A 257 3.84 -6.54 9.39
CA VAL A 257 5.25 -6.54 8.99
C VAL A 257 5.78 -5.11 8.88
N ILE A 258 5.02 -4.18 8.31
CA ILE A 258 5.40 -2.76 8.21
C ILE A 258 5.59 -2.16 9.60
N GLU A 259 4.68 -2.42 10.53
CA GLU A 259 4.79 -1.97 11.92
C GLU A 259 5.98 -2.60 12.65
N SER A 260 6.27 -3.88 12.38
CA SER A 260 7.47 -4.53 12.90
C SER A 260 8.74 -3.82 12.41
N ALA A 261 8.79 -3.46 11.13
CA ALA A 261 9.88 -2.69 10.55
C ALA A 261 10.00 -1.30 11.21
N ALA A 262 8.88 -0.60 11.41
CA ALA A 262 8.84 0.70 12.06
C ALA A 262 9.38 0.66 13.49
N ARG A 263 8.98 -0.34 14.27
CA ARG A 263 9.48 -0.54 15.65
C ARG A 263 10.97 -0.87 15.69
N ALA A 264 11.43 -1.77 14.84
CA ALA A 264 12.82 -2.23 14.84
C ALA A 264 13.81 -1.16 14.34
N SER A 265 13.36 -0.23 13.51
CA SER A 265 14.17 0.85 12.92
C SER A 265 14.18 2.14 13.76
N ALA A 266 13.50 2.19 14.88
CA ALA A 266 13.53 3.30 15.83
C ALA A 266 14.80 3.22 16.69
N LYS A 267 15.88 3.85 16.23
CA LYS A 267 17.13 4.00 17.01
C LYS A 267 17.44 5.47 17.22
#